data_ed3146230b1e71b70999c379e1b39811
#
_entry.id   ed3146230b1e71b70999c379e1b39811
#
_cell.length_a   1.000
_cell.length_b   1.000
_cell.length_c   1.000
_cell.angle_alpha   90.00
_cell.angle_beta   90.00
_cell.angle_gamma   90.00
#
_symmetry.space_group_name_H-M   'P 1'
#
loop_
_entity.id
_entity.type
_entity.pdbx_description
1 polymer ?
#
loop_
_entity_poly.entity_id
_entity_poly.type
_entity_poly.pdbx_seq_one_letter_code
_entity_poly.pdbx_strand_id
1 'polypeptide(L)'
;PLRAIYAESGQSIYNLKKFEKFTVKDVFTGVLSDNSSGASIYLKVITEDKINGLFPFNESYILKSNPLSSKRPARIVNAIKQEKIVLGMTRDEAKLSWGEPKDINRTVGSWGVHEQWVYGSTYLYFKNGVLTSFQD
;
A
#
# COMPACT_ATOMS: atom_id res chain seq x y z
N PRO A 1 4.87 13.42 4.87
CA PRO A 1 4.65 12.03 4.44
C PRO A 1 3.19 11.77 4.07
N LEU A 2 2.95 10.98 3.01
CA LEU A 2 1.62 10.76 2.44
C LEU A 2 0.66 9.94 3.33
N ARG A 3 1.15 9.31 4.38
CA ARG A 3 0.36 8.51 5.32
C ARG A 3 0.29 9.13 6.71
N ALA A 4 0.66 10.39 6.84
CA ALA A 4 0.61 11.07 8.13
C ALA A 4 -0.80 11.58 8.46
N ILE A 5 -1.17 11.53 9.73
CA ILE A 5 -2.30 12.25 10.30
C ILE A 5 -1.75 13.54 10.90
N TYR A 6 -2.45 14.63 10.67
CA TYR A 6 -2.05 15.97 11.07
C TYR A 6 -3.00 16.56 12.11
N ALA A 7 -2.45 17.35 13.02
CA ALA A 7 -3.24 18.28 13.80
C ALA A 7 -3.76 19.43 12.90
N GLU A 8 -4.76 20.19 13.38
CA GLU A 8 -5.27 21.37 12.64
C GLU A 8 -4.18 22.44 12.44
N SER A 9 -3.15 22.45 13.27
CA SER A 9 -1.95 23.29 13.11
C SER A 9 -1.06 22.92 11.93
N GLY A 10 -1.28 21.79 11.29
CA GLY A 10 -0.43 21.25 10.21
C GLY A 10 0.70 20.32 10.71
N GLN A 11 0.90 20.19 12.01
CA GLN A 11 1.89 19.28 12.56
C GLN A 11 1.49 17.82 12.35
N SER A 12 2.42 16.99 11.87
CA SER A 12 2.24 15.53 11.80
C SER A 12 2.23 14.93 13.22
N ILE A 13 1.17 14.21 13.55
CA ILE A 13 0.96 13.61 14.89
C ILE A 13 1.00 12.08 14.89
N TYR A 14 0.82 11.46 13.73
CA TYR A 14 0.77 10.00 13.61
C TYR A 14 1.03 9.56 12.18
N ASN A 15 1.73 8.44 11.99
CA ASN A 15 1.93 7.82 10.69
C ASN A 15 1.12 6.51 10.60
N LEU A 16 0.14 6.47 9.69
CA LEU A 16 -0.66 5.28 9.44
C LEU A 16 0.22 4.14 8.91
N LYS A 17 0.01 2.96 9.44
CA LYS A 17 0.57 1.72 8.91
C LYS A 17 -0.16 1.33 7.62
N LYS A 18 0.50 0.55 6.78
CA LYS A 18 -0.12 0.03 5.57
C LYS A 18 -1.35 -0.82 5.91
N PHE A 19 -2.48 -0.55 5.26
CA PHE A 19 -3.79 -1.16 5.52
C PHE A 19 -4.36 -0.95 6.93
N GLU A 20 -3.85 0.03 7.67
CA GLU A 20 -4.48 0.45 8.92
C GLU A 20 -5.85 1.04 8.63
N LYS A 21 -6.84 0.64 9.42
CA LYS A 21 -8.21 1.13 9.30
C LYS A 21 -8.39 2.42 10.08
N PHE A 22 -9.20 3.29 9.55
CA PHE A 22 -9.68 4.46 10.25
C PHE A 22 -11.16 4.74 9.91
N THR A 23 -11.84 5.44 10.79
CA THR A 23 -13.21 5.90 10.56
C THR A 23 -13.19 7.37 10.16
N VAL A 24 -13.85 7.70 9.06
CA VAL A 24 -14.05 9.09 8.66
C VAL A 24 -15.22 9.66 9.44
N LYS A 25 -14.99 10.78 10.13
CA LYS A 25 -15.99 11.50 10.91
C LYS A 25 -16.54 12.71 10.18
N ASP A 26 -15.69 13.39 9.41
CA ASP A 26 -16.05 14.60 8.70
C ASP A 26 -15.05 14.91 7.60
N VAL A 27 -15.36 15.89 6.75
CA VAL A 27 -14.50 16.38 5.69
C VAL A 27 -14.13 17.83 5.96
N PHE A 28 -12.85 18.14 5.91
CA PHE A 28 -12.32 19.48 6.05
C PHE A 28 -11.73 19.93 4.72
N THR A 29 -12.11 21.16 4.29
CA THR A 29 -11.54 21.79 3.09
C THR A 29 -10.75 23.03 3.49
N GLY A 30 -9.53 23.16 3.00
CA GLY A 30 -8.66 24.28 3.31
C GLY A 30 -7.18 23.92 3.24
N VAL A 31 -6.35 24.82 3.71
CA VAL A 31 -4.90 24.64 3.78
C VAL A 31 -4.49 24.62 5.23
N LEU A 32 -3.78 23.59 5.66
CA LEU A 32 -3.18 23.57 7.00
C LEU A 32 -2.05 24.60 7.06
N SER A 33 -1.83 25.17 8.22
CA SER A 33 -0.89 26.29 8.42
C SER A 33 0.53 26.01 7.91
N ASP A 34 0.95 24.77 7.93
CA ASP A 34 2.26 24.33 7.44
C ASP A 34 2.20 23.79 5.99
N ASN A 35 1.01 23.43 5.49
CA ASN A 35 0.77 22.88 4.13
C ASN A 35 1.80 21.84 3.65
N SER A 36 2.41 21.12 4.56
CA SER A 36 3.45 20.12 4.26
C SER A 36 2.94 18.93 3.43
N SER A 37 1.63 18.70 3.44
CA SER A 37 0.97 17.65 2.64
C SER A 37 0.64 18.07 1.21
N GLY A 38 0.56 19.39 0.93
CA GLY A 38 0.08 19.93 -0.34
C GLY A 38 -1.40 19.66 -0.65
N ALA A 39 -2.12 19.02 0.29
CA ALA A 39 -3.53 18.70 0.10
C ALA A 39 -4.42 19.92 0.39
N SER A 40 -5.59 19.99 -0.26
CA SER A 40 -6.64 20.98 -0.01
C SER A 40 -7.92 20.36 0.56
N ILE A 41 -8.03 19.06 0.55
CA ILE A 41 -9.12 18.29 1.15
C ILE A 41 -8.54 17.35 2.20
N TYR A 42 -9.11 17.35 3.38
CA TYR A 42 -8.71 16.49 4.50
C TYR A 42 -9.91 15.74 5.05
N LEU A 43 -9.70 14.50 5.44
CA LEU A 43 -10.67 13.71 6.18
C LEU A 43 -10.38 13.82 7.67
N LYS A 44 -11.37 14.23 8.48
CA LYS A 44 -11.29 14.03 9.93
C LYS A 44 -11.44 12.55 10.23
N VAL A 45 -10.42 11.95 10.79
CA VAL A 45 -10.35 10.50 11.00
C VAL A 45 -10.08 10.14 12.45
N ILE A 46 -10.54 8.95 12.83
CA ILE A 46 -10.17 8.29 14.08
C ILE A 46 -9.63 6.89 13.73
N THR A 47 -8.41 6.60 14.16
CA THR A 47 -7.78 5.29 13.98
C THR A 47 -8.32 4.24 14.97
N GLU A 48 -7.96 2.96 14.76
CA GLU A 48 -8.26 1.89 15.72
C GLU A 48 -7.63 2.16 17.09
N ASP A 49 -6.45 2.79 17.12
CA ASP A 49 -5.75 3.22 18.34
C ASP A 49 -6.29 4.53 18.94
N LYS A 50 -7.47 5.00 18.47
CA LYS A 50 -8.15 6.22 18.96
C LYS A 50 -7.38 7.53 18.70
N ILE A 51 -6.48 7.55 17.75
CA ILE A 51 -5.83 8.79 17.30
C ILE A 51 -6.80 9.58 16.44
N ASN A 52 -7.07 10.84 16.81
CA ASN A 52 -7.91 11.77 16.06
C ASN A 52 -7.05 12.77 15.31
N GLY A 53 -7.39 13.06 14.08
CA GLY A 53 -6.67 14.08 13.28
C GLY A 53 -7.19 14.20 11.86
N LEU A 54 -6.43 14.92 11.06
CA LEU A 54 -6.72 15.20 9.66
C LEU A 54 -5.83 14.34 8.76
N PHE A 55 -6.44 13.57 7.88
CA PHE A 55 -5.74 12.78 6.87
C PHE A 55 -5.90 13.42 5.48
N PRO A 56 -4.82 13.72 4.74
CA PRO A 56 -4.91 14.27 3.40
C PRO A 56 -5.67 13.33 2.47
N PHE A 57 -6.72 13.82 1.81
CA PHE A 57 -7.50 13.00 0.91
C PHE A 57 -6.75 12.80 -0.42
N ASN A 58 -6.53 11.53 -0.75
CA ASN A 58 -6.05 11.11 -2.07
C ASN A 58 -6.63 9.72 -2.37
N GLU A 59 -7.39 9.63 -3.44
CA GLU A 59 -8.06 8.38 -3.84
C GLU A 59 -7.10 7.19 -4.02
N SER A 60 -5.85 7.48 -4.41
CA SER A 60 -4.83 6.43 -4.63
C SER A 60 -4.40 5.71 -3.35
N TYR A 61 -4.64 6.31 -2.17
CA TYR A 61 -4.21 5.75 -0.89
C TYR A 61 -5.35 5.24 -0.01
N ILE A 62 -6.60 5.46 -0.43
CA ILE A 62 -7.78 5.08 0.35
C ILE A 62 -8.54 3.98 -0.37
N LEU A 63 -8.65 2.84 0.27
CA LEU A 63 -9.42 1.70 -0.22
C LEU A 63 -10.73 1.59 0.56
N LYS A 64 -11.85 1.45 -0.13
CA LYS A 64 -13.18 1.28 0.46
C LYS A 64 -13.38 -0.09 1.10
N SER A 65 -12.60 -1.07 0.67
CA SER A 65 -12.66 -2.44 1.16
C SER A 65 -11.26 -2.99 1.41
N ASN A 66 -11.17 -3.99 2.30
CA ASN A 66 -9.92 -4.68 2.54
C ASN A 66 -9.50 -5.50 1.30
N PRO A 67 -8.37 -5.20 0.64
CA PRO A 67 -7.90 -5.94 -0.52
C PRO A 67 -7.30 -7.30 -0.16
N LEU A 68 -7.07 -7.56 1.14
CA LEU A 68 -6.46 -8.80 1.62
C LEU A 68 -7.53 -9.87 1.80
N SER A 69 -7.40 -10.98 1.08
CA SER A 69 -8.31 -12.13 1.25
C SER A 69 -8.05 -12.83 2.58
N SER A 70 -9.12 -13.07 3.36
CA SER A 70 -9.05 -13.86 4.58
C SER A 70 -8.73 -15.35 4.33
N LYS A 71 -8.83 -15.81 3.08
CA LYS A 71 -8.50 -17.18 2.65
C LYS A 71 -7.01 -17.37 2.37
N ARG A 72 -6.23 -16.28 2.31
CA ARG A 72 -4.80 -16.36 2.05
C ARG A 72 -4.03 -16.72 3.34
N PRO A 73 -2.90 -17.45 3.21
CA PRO A 73 -2.08 -17.78 4.38
C PRO A 73 -1.65 -16.52 5.16
N ALA A 74 -1.66 -16.62 6.49
CA ALA A 74 -1.29 -15.50 7.36
C ALA A 74 0.12 -14.95 7.06
N ARG A 75 1.07 -15.81 6.66
CA ARG A 75 2.42 -15.40 6.26
C ARG A 75 2.43 -14.42 5.08
N ILE A 76 1.54 -14.62 4.10
CA ILE A 76 1.38 -13.73 2.94
C ILE A 76 0.79 -12.40 3.38
N VAL A 77 -0.31 -12.43 4.14
CA VAL A 77 -1.00 -11.25 4.65
C VAL A 77 -0.05 -10.40 5.51
N ASN A 78 0.67 -11.03 6.41
CA ASN A 78 1.64 -10.35 7.28
C ASN A 78 2.81 -9.74 6.49
N ALA A 79 3.31 -10.45 5.46
CA ALA A 79 4.36 -9.93 4.59
C ALA A 79 3.90 -8.67 3.85
N ILE A 80 2.66 -8.66 3.30
CA ILE A 80 2.11 -7.49 2.63
C ILE A 80 2.02 -6.29 3.60
N LYS A 81 1.52 -6.51 4.83
CA LYS A 81 1.44 -5.45 5.86
C LYS A 81 2.83 -4.90 6.24
N GLN A 82 3.86 -5.72 6.18
CA GLN A 82 5.25 -5.34 6.46
C GLN A 82 6.01 -4.87 5.23
N GLU A 83 5.35 -4.74 4.06
CA GLU A 83 5.97 -4.35 2.79
C GLU A 83 7.11 -5.29 2.37
N LYS A 84 6.92 -6.58 2.59
CA LYS A 84 7.88 -7.65 2.26
C LYS A 84 7.36 -8.53 1.13
N ILE A 85 8.28 -9.16 0.42
CA ILE A 85 8.02 -10.19 -0.59
C ILE A 85 8.32 -11.56 0.00
N VAL A 86 7.41 -12.51 -0.24
CA VAL A 86 7.60 -13.93 0.11
C VAL A 86 7.12 -14.83 -1.02
N LEU A 87 7.77 -15.97 -1.19
CA LEU A 87 7.40 -16.96 -2.21
C LEU A 87 5.95 -17.42 -2.06
N GLY A 88 5.28 -17.65 -3.17
CA GLY A 88 3.87 -18.02 -3.20
C GLY A 88 2.89 -16.84 -3.30
N MET A 89 3.38 -15.61 -3.26
CA MET A 89 2.55 -14.42 -3.55
C MET A 89 2.05 -14.46 -4.99
N THR A 90 0.81 -14.01 -5.20
CA THR A 90 0.29 -13.69 -6.53
C THR A 90 0.86 -12.36 -7.03
N ARG A 91 0.64 -12.05 -8.32
CA ARG A 91 1.02 -10.74 -8.90
C ARG A 91 0.40 -9.58 -8.12
N ASP A 92 -0.90 -9.67 -7.83
CA ASP A 92 -1.63 -8.62 -7.12
C ASP A 92 -1.12 -8.44 -5.68
N GLU A 93 -0.80 -9.54 -5.00
CA GLU A 93 -0.22 -9.50 -3.65
C GLU A 93 1.19 -8.87 -3.65
N ALA A 94 2.03 -9.17 -4.64
CA ALA A 94 3.33 -8.53 -4.79
C ALA A 94 3.19 -7.02 -5.05
N LYS A 95 2.23 -6.60 -5.88
CA LYS A 95 1.92 -5.19 -6.10
C LYS A 95 1.38 -4.51 -4.85
N LEU A 96 0.52 -5.18 -4.08
CA LEU A 96 0.05 -4.66 -2.79
C LEU A 96 1.22 -4.45 -1.82
N SER A 97 2.24 -5.32 -1.87
CA SER A 97 3.41 -5.22 -1.00
C SER A 97 4.40 -4.13 -1.44
N TRP A 98 4.84 -4.17 -2.69
CA TRP A 98 5.92 -3.32 -3.21
C TRP A 98 5.48 -2.25 -4.22
N GLY A 99 4.22 -2.27 -4.68
CA GLY A 99 3.73 -1.38 -5.73
C GLY A 99 4.05 -1.90 -7.13
N GLU A 100 3.86 -1.06 -8.14
CA GLU A 100 4.14 -1.41 -9.54
C GLU A 100 5.65 -1.57 -9.77
N PRO A 101 6.07 -2.62 -10.50
CA PRO A 101 7.46 -2.76 -10.91
C PRO A 101 7.84 -1.70 -11.95
N LYS A 102 9.14 -1.43 -12.07
CA LYS A 102 9.69 -0.53 -13.09
C LYS A 102 9.49 -1.10 -14.50
N ASP A 103 9.61 -2.42 -14.64
CA ASP A 103 9.45 -3.13 -15.90
C ASP A 103 8.98 -4.57 -15.67
N ILE A 104 8.33 -5.16 -16.68
CA ILE A 104 7.85 -6.54 -16.68
C ILE A 104 8.29 -7.20 -18.00
N ASN A 105 9.20 -8.17 -17.91
CA ASN A 105 9.60 -9.01 -19.00
C ASN A 105 8.79 -10.31 -18.98
N ARG A 106 7.92 -10.50 -19.97
CA ARG A 106 7.01 -11.64 -20.04
C ARG A 106 7.35 -12.58 -21.17
N THR A 107 7.38 -13.88 -20.89
CA THR A 107 7.57 -14.95 -21.85
C THR A 107 6.41 -15.94 -21.76
N VAL A 108 5.83 -16.28 -22.90
CA VAL A 108 4.72 -17.25 -23.00
C VAL A 108 5.16 -18.41 -23.88
N GLY A 109 4.95 -19.61 -23.40
CA GLY A 109 5.28 -20.84 -24.13
C GLY A 109 4.37 -22.00 -23.76
N SER A 110 4.64 -23.19 -24.31
CA SER A 110 3.88 -24.42 -23.97
C SER A 110 3.96 -24.82 -22.50
N TRP A 111 5.00 -24.33 -21.79
CA TRP A 111 5.23 -24.51 -20.35
C TRP A 111 4.48 -23.48 -19.48
N GLY A 112 3.74 -22.54 -20.07
CA GLY A 112 2.97 -21.52 -19.36
C GLY A 112 3.52 -20.10 -19.55
N VAL A 113 3.25 -19.24 -18.57
CA VAL A 113 3.63 -17.83 -18.55
C VAL A 113 4.69 -17.60 -17.49
N HIS A 114 5.84 -17.07 -17.91
CA HIS A 114 6.91 -16.62 -17.03
C HIS A 114 7.03 -15.10 -17.08
N GLU A 115 7.18 -14.47 -15.94
CA GLU A 115 7.42 -13.02 -15.85
C GLU A 115 8.59 -12.73 -14.93
N GLN A 116 9.44 -11.82 -15.37
CA GLN A 116 10.45 -11.18 -14.54
C GLN A 116 10.00 -9.75 -14.28
N TRP A 117 9.78 -9.43 -13.04
CA TRP A 117 9.44 -8.08 -12.60
C TRP A 117 10.66 -7.38 -12.05
N VAL A 118 10.92 -6.16 -12.52
CA VAL A 118 12.12 -5.39 -12.20
C VAL A 118 11.80 -4.30 -11.19
N TYR A 119 12.46 -4.36 -10.04
CA TYR A 119 12.40 -3.35 -8.97
C TYR A 119 13.82 -2.84 -8.68
N GLY A 120 14.29 -1.88 -9.47
CA GLY A 120 15.67 -1.42 -9.32
C GLY A 120 16.69 -2.53 -9.53
N SER A 121 17.40 -2.93 -8.47
CA SER A 121 18.36 -4.03 -8.48
C SER A 121 17.75 -5.39 -8.13
N THR A 122 16.49 -5.42 -7.71
CA THR A 122 15.79 -6.65 -7.31
C THR A 122 14.88 -7.16 -8.42
N TYR A 123 14.89 -8.45 -8.65
CA TYR A 123 14.10 -9.13 -9.68
C TYR A 123 13.18 -10.16 -9.04
N LEU A 124 11.89 -10.12 -9.37
CA LEU A 124 10.90 -11.11 -8.96
C LEU A 124 10.55 -11.99 -10.15
N TYR A 125 10.50 -13.29 -9.96
CA TYR A 125 10.16 -14.26 -11.01
C TYR A 125 8.86 -14.97 -10.72
N PHE A 126 7.89 -14.78 -11.61
CA PHE A 126 6.57 -15.41 -11.52
C PHE A 126 6.43 -16.51 -12.56
N LYS A 127 5.89 -17.63 -12.14
CA LYS A 127 5.45 -18.73 -13.02
C LYS A 127 3.95 -18.90 -12.89
N ASN A 128 3.23 -18.73 -14.00
CA ASN A 128 1.78 -18.79 -14.05
C ASN A 128 1.10 -17.91 -12.97
N GLY A 129 1.63 -16.70 -12.76
CA GLY A 129 1.08 -15.74 -11.82
C GLY A 129 1.44 -15.92 -10.36
N VAL A 130 2.31 -16.87 -10.03
CA VAL A 130 2.79 -17.13 -8.66
C VAL A 130 4.28 -16.85 -8.55
N LEU A 131 4.69 -16.14 -7.53
CA LEU A 131 6.11 -15.84 -7.25
C LEU A 131 6.83 -17.11 -6.82
N THR A 132 7.81 -17.53 -7.62
CA THR A 132 8.59 -18.76 -7.42
C THR A 132 10.01 -18.51 -6.97
N SER A 133 10.58 -17.35 -7.31
CA SER A 133 11.92 -16.95 -6.88
C SER A 133 12.09 -15.43 -6.96
N PHE A 134 13.10 -14.91 -6.29
CA PHE A 134 13.53 -13.52 -6.43
C PHE A 134 15.06 -13.45 -6.29
N GLN A 135 15.61 -12.36 -6.79
CA GLN A 135 17.06 -12.12 -6.80
C GLN A 135 17.30 -10.64 -6.47
N ASP A 136 18.18 -10.40 -5.51
CA ASP A 136 18.70 -9.08 -5.15
C ASP A 136 20.01 -8.78 -5.90
#